data_e22bf8c6d611aef80fad6acff45e4c8d
#
_entry.id   e22bf8c6d611aef80fad6acff45e4c8d
#
_cell.length_a   1.000
_cell.length_b   1.000
_cell.length_c   1.000
_cell.angle_alpha   90.00
_cell.angle_beta   90.00
_cell.angle_gamma   90.00
#
_symmetry.space_group_name_H-M   'P 1'
#
loop_
_entity.id
_entity.type
_entity.pdbx_description
1 polymer ?
#
loop_
_entity_poly.entity_id
_entity_poly.type
_entity_poly.pdbx_seq_one_letter_code
_entity_poly.pdbx_strand_id
1 'polypeptide(L)'
;MEISWVFIVFGSWLLALAFVLKIFNHPKRKLPPGPKPWPIIGNLNLLGSLPHVSFHHLSQKYGDLMLLKFGSKPVLVASSPEMAKEILKTHDAIFASRPPLAAGKYTSFNYSDMLWAPYGAYWRQARKIYLTEIFSPKRLDSLEYIRVEEGRTLISRLFPHSGKPILLKDHLPRFTLRTISRMAMSDKYCSDQSNSDTSIATLERLQWMLDEWLVLGGVMNLGDWIPLFSWFDLQGYVRRMKALGKNFTQFYKYVIDDHNATKMQTTGDFVPKDMVDALLHLSDDPNLNVQLTSDRMMGLMHVSSVISVTSRIFS
;
A
#
# COMPACT_ATOMS: atom_id res chain seq x y z
N MET A 1 46.26 34.15 -23.77
CA MET A 1 45.03 33.84 -23.01
C MET A 1 43.83 33.38 -23.90
N GLU A 2 43.86 33.60 -25.19
CA GLU A 2 42.76 33.26 -26.11
C GLU A 2 42.67 31.76 -26.48
N ILE A 3 43.78 31.02 -26.44
CA ILE A 3 43.85 29.62 -26.81
C ILE A 3 43.09 28.70 -25.81
N SER A 4 43.00 29.09 -24.55
CA SER A 4 42.30 28.31 -23.51
C SER A 4 40.77 28.18 -23.76
N TRP A 5 40.11 29.21 -24.24
CA TRP A 5 38.69 29.22 -24.48
C TRP A 5 38.29 28.29 -25.63
N VAL A 6 39.11 28.23 -26.70
CA VAL A 6 38.88 27.36 -27.85
C VAL A 6 38.93 25.90 -27.43
N PHE A 7 39.86 25.50 -26.56
CA PHE A 7 39.89 24.12 -26.05
C PHE A 7 38.74 23.78 -25.14
N ILE A 8 38.23 24.71 -24.32
CA ILE A 8 37.06 24.49 -23.47
C ILE A 8 35.78 24.30 -24.33
N VAL A 9 35.58 25.17 -25.34
CA VAL A 9 34.45 25.09 -26.26
C VAL A 9 34.52 23.80 -27.09
N PHE A 10 35.67 23.44 -27.61
CA PHE A 10 35.86 22.21 -28.39
C PHE A 10 35.67 20.96 -27.53
N GLY A 11 36.17 20.97 -26.29
CA GLY A 11 35.98 19.88 -25.33
C GLY A 11 34.51 19.71 -24.92
N SER A 12 33.81 20.81 -24.68
CA SER A 12 32.36 20.76 -24.38
C SER A 12 31.52 20.25 -25.56
N TRP A 13 31.90 20.63 -26.79
CA TRP A 13 31.27 20.15 -28.02
C TRP A 13 31.50 18.64 -28.23
N LEU A 14 32.73 18.15 -28.00
CA LEU A 14 33.02 16.71 -28.07
C LEU A 14 32.29 15.91 -27.01
N LEU A 15 32.15 16.42 -25.78
CA LEU A 15 31.37 15.79 -24.73
C LEU A 15 29.88 15.74 -25.08
N ALA A 16 29.32 16.82 -25.63
CA ALA A 16 27.95 16.86 -26.10
C ALA A 16 27.73 15.87 -27.26
N LEU A 17 28.68 15.81 -28.22
CA LEU A 17 28.63 14.86 -29.34
C LEU A 17 28.73 13.40 -28.83
N ALA A 18 29.66 13.11 -27.91
CA ALA A 18 29.80 11.78 -27.30
C ALA A 18 28.54 11.38 -26.52
N PHE A 19 27.92 12.33 -25.82
CA PHE A 19 26.65 12.12 -25.12
C PHE A 19 25.50 11.81 -26.08
N VAL A 20 25.41 12.56 -27.18
CA VAL A 20 24.43 12.32 -28.26
C VAL A 20 24.66 10.98 -28.90
N LEU A 21 25.90 10.63 -29.27
CA LEU A 21 26.25 9.34 -29.85
C LEU A 21 25.94 8.17 -28.91
N LYS A 22 26.16 8.34 -27.59
CA LYS A 22 25.82 7.34 -26.59
C LYS A 22 24.31 7.11 -26.49
N ILE A 23 23.51 8.16 -26.65
CA ILE A 23 22.03 8.07 -26.69
C ILE A 23 21.57 7.29 -27.94
N PHE A 24 22.22 7.51 -29.08
CA PHE A 24 21.84 6.86 -30.34
C PHE A 24 22.40 5.43 -30.50
N ASN A 25 23.52 5.10 -29.85
CA ASN A 25 24.18 3.79 -29.93
C ASN A 25 23.71 2.78 -28.86
N HIS A 26 22.64 3.02 -28.13
CA HIS A 26 22.07 1.99 -27.29
C HIS A 26 21.62 0.80 -28.14
N PRO A 27 22.08 -0.45 -27.83
CA PRO A 27 21.64 -1.63 -28.55
C PRO A 27 20.11 -1.68 -28.47
N LYS A 28 19.46 -1.72 -29.64
CA LYS A 28 17.98 -1.81 -29.76
C LYS A 28 17.56 -3.14 -29.13
N ARG A 29 17.25 -3.14 -27.85
CA ARG A 29 16.61 -4.29 -27.21
C ARG A 29 15.30 -4.54 -27.92
N LYS A 30 14.96 -5.79 -28.18
CA LYS A 30 13.63 -6.18 -28.66
C LYS A 30 12.64 -5.89 -27.52
N LEU A 31 12.04 -4.72 -27.55
CA LEU A 31 11.02 -4.32 -26.59
C LEU A 31 9.65 -4.77 -27.09
N PRO A 32 8.69 -5.07 -26.18
CA PRO A 32 7.31 -5.30 -26.57
C PRO A 32 6.74 -4.13 -27.38
N PRO A 33 5.77 -4.38 -28.28
CA PRO A 33 5.12 -3.33 -29.04
C PRO A 33 4.40 -2.33 -28.13
N GLY A 34 4.19 -1.12 -28.64
CA GLY A 34 3.48 -0.09 -27.88
C GLY A 34 3.34 1.22 -28.65
N PRO A 35 2.49 2.13 -28.20
CA PRO A 35 2.33 3.44 -28.79
C PRO A 35 3.59 4.29 -28.63
N LYS A 36 3.86 5.13 -29.62
CA LYS A 36 4.99 6.07 -29.58
C LYS A 36 4.77 7.06 -28.41
N PRO A 37 5.70 7.14 -27.43
CA PRO A 37 5.55 8.02 -26.29
C PRO A 37 5.77 9.50 -26.68
N TRP A 38 5.01 10.41 -26.08
CA TRP A 38 5.24 11.85 -26.18
C TRP A 38 6.44 12.28 -25.32
N PRO A 39 7.13 13.37 -25.69
CA PRO A 39 8.16 13.95 -24.84
C PRO A 39 7.59 14.27 -23.45
N ILE A 40 8.39 14.11 -22.39
CA ILE A 40 8.11 14.38 -20.97
C ILE A 40 7.00 13.48 -20.42
N ILE A 41 5.76 13.53 -20.93
CA ILE A 41 4.60 12.84 -20.38
C ILE A 41 4.51 11.35 -20.78
N GLY A 42 5.23 10.94 -21.83
CA GLY A 42 5.13 9.57 -22.35
C GLY A 42 3.75 9.27 -22.95
N ASN A 43 3.11 8.23 -22.45
CA ASN A 43 1.79 7.78 -22.90
C ASN A 43 0.67 8.11 -21.87
N LEU A 44 0.91 9.01 -20.91
CA LEU A 44 -0.10 9.40 -19.93
C LEU A 44 -1.36 10.01 -20.55
N ASN A 45 -1.21 10.67 -21.70
CA ASN A 45 -2.32 11.23 -22.48
C ASN A 45 -3.28 10.18 -23.05
N LEU A 46 -2.90 8.91 -23.09
CA LEU A 46 -3.73 7.81 -23.58
C LEU A 46 -4.62 7.19 -22.49
N LEU A 47 -4.44 7.61 -21.23
CA LEU A 47 -5.22 7.12 -20.10
C LEU A 47 -6.45 8.01 -19.92
N GLY A 48 -7.62 7.39 -19.98
CA GLY A 48 -8.89 8.03 -19.62
C GLY A 48 -9.16 7.95 -18.11
N SER A 49 -10.39 8.28 -17.71
CA SER A 49 -10.86 8.20 -16.32
C SER A 49 -10.77 6.78 -15.72
N LEU A 50 -10.86 5.76 -16.58
CA LEU A 50 -10.76 4.35 -16.23
C LEU A 50 -9.53 3.73 -16.92
N PRO A 51 -8.35 3.72 -16.28
CA PRO A 51 -7.10 3.24 -16.90
C PRO A 51 -7.18 1.81 -17.45
N HIS A 52 -7.88 0.90 -16.76
CA HIS A 52 -8.05 -0.48 -17.21
C HIS A 52 -8.81 -0.60 -18.54
N VAL A 53 -9.80 0.27 -18.79
CA VAL A 53 -10.52 0.33 -20.07
C VAL A 53 -9.58 0.84 -21.16
N SER A 54 -8.78 1.86 -20.89
CA SER A 54 -7.76 2.36 -21.83
C SER A 54 -6.73 1.29 -22.16
N PHE A 55 -6.27 0.51 -21.18
CA PHE A 55 -5.36 -0.62 -21.43
C PHE A 55 -5.98 -1.71 -22.28
N HIS A 56 -7.25 -2.04 -22.05
CA HIS A 56 -7.96 -3.00 -22.89
C HIS A 56 -8.02 -2.55 -24.35
N HIS A 57 -8.40 -1.30 -24.62
CA HIS A 57 -8.42 -0.78 -26.00
C HIS A 57 -7.03 -0.76 -26.66
N LEU A 58 -5.99 -0.43 -25.88
CA LEU A 58 -4.62 -0.45 -26.38
C LEU A 58 -4.15 -1.88 -26.67
N SER A 59 -4.53 -2.87 -25.85
CA SER A 59 -4.13 -4.27 -26.05
C SER A 59 -4.71 -4.87 -27.32
N GLN A 60 -5.89 -4.46 -27.74
CA GLN A 60 -6.48 -4.86 -29.03
C GLN A 60 -5.63 -4.42 -30.23
N LYS A 61 -4.88 -3.31 -30.09
CA LYS A 61 -4.04 -2.77 -31.15
C LYS A 61 -2.59 -3.26 -31.07
N TYR A 62 -2.03 -3.38 -29.85
CA TYR A 62 -0.62 -3.65 -29.64
C TYR A 62 -0.33 -5.07 -29.13
N GLY A 63 -1.37 -5.86 -28.86
CA GLY A 63 -1.27 -7.25 -28.41
C GLY A 63 -1.27 -7.41 -26.88
N ASP A 64 -1.15 -8.66 -26.45
CA ASP A 64 -1.33 -9.08 -25.05
C ASP A 64 -0.23 -8.60 -24.09
N LEU A 65 0.94 -8.31 -24.64
CA LEU A 65 2.07 -7.75 -23.90
C LEU A 65 2.52 -6.48 -24.58
N MET A 66 2.27 -5.33 -23.98
CA MET A 66 2.65 -4.04 -24.54
C MET A 66 3.49 -3.21 -23.57
N LEU A 67 4.35 -2.36 -24.15
CA LEU A 67 5.18 -1.44 -23.41
C LEU A 67 4.66 -0.02 -23.55
N LEU A 68 4.31 0.60 -22.43
CA LEU A 68 3.98 2.01 -22.32
C LEU A 68 5.12 2.76 -21.65
N LYS A 69 5.08 4.08 -21.71
CA LYS A 69 5.98 4.95 -20.95
C LYS A 69 5.15 5.99 -20.22
N PHE A 70 5.17 5.97 -18.88
CA PHE A 70 4.51 6.98 -18.05
C PHE A 70 5.55 7.96 -17.56
N GLY A 71 5.52 9.19 -18.12
CA GLY A 71 6.58 10.14 -17.87
C GLY A 71 7.95 9.57 -18.25
N SER A 72 8.82 9.38 -17.26
CA SER A 72 10.16 8.80 -17.43
C SER A 72 10.21 7.27 -17.28
N LYS A 73 9.16 6.64 -16.73
CA LYS A 73 9.17 5.22 -16.33
C LYS A 73 8.56 4.31 -17.41
N PRO A 74 9.23 3.21 -17.79
CA PRO A 74 8.62 2.18 -18.63
C PRO A 74 7.58 1.40 -17.80
N VAL A 75 6.45 1.08 -18.42
CA VAL A 75 5.35 0.32 -17.83
C VAL A 75 4.98 -0.82 -18.77
N LEU A 76 5.15 -2.04 -18.32
CA LEU A 76 4.75 -3.24 -19.04
C LEU A 76 3.30 -3.57 -18.68
N VAL A 77 2.44 -3.73 -19.69
CA VAL A 77 1.04 -4.10 -19.50
C VAL A 77 0.82 -5.49 -20.09
N ALA A 78 0.37 -6.41 -19.22
CA ALA A 78 -0.05 -7.76 -19.60
C ALA A 78 -1.58 -7.82 -19.64
N SER A 79 -2.16 -8.21 -20.76
CA SER A 79 -3.60 -8.18 -21.00
C SER A 79 -4.19 -9.56 -21.34
N SER A 80 -3.40 -10.64 -21.19
CA SER A 80 -3.91 -12.01 -21.32
C SER A 80 -3.56 -12.85 -20.10
N PRO A 81 -4.31 -13.94 -19.81
CA PRO A 81 -4.01 -14.89 -18.74
C PRO A 81 -2.61 -15.49 -18.86
N GLU A 82 -2.15 -15.79 -20.08
CA GLU A 82 -0.84 -16.35 -20.37
C GLU A 82 0.28 -15.39 -19.95
N MET A 83 0.18 -14.12 -20.34
CA MET A 83 1.16 -13.10 -19.97
C MET A 83 1.11 -12.79 -18.47
N ALA A 84 -0.07 -12.80 -17.86
CA ALA A 84 -0.22 -12.69 -16.42
C ALA A 84 0.47 -13.85 -15.70
N LYS A 85 0.33 -15.09 -16.17
CA LYS A 85 1.01 -16.26 -15.64
C LYS A 85 2.54 -16.14 -15.75
N GLU A 86 3.06 -15.67 -16.89
CA GLU A 86 4.50 -15.44 -17.07
C GLU A 86 5.06 -14.44 -16.04
N ILE A 87 4.34 -13.35 -15.76
CA ILE A 87 4.78 -12.31 -14.83
C ILE A 87 4.58 -12.75 -13.38
N LEU A 88 3.41 -13.31 -13.03
CA LEU A 88 3.01 -13.54 -11.64
C LEU A 88 3.41 -14.92 -11.10
N LYS A 89 3.81 -15.87 -11.96
CA LYS A 89 4.19 -17.23 -11.57
C LYS A 89 5.55 -17.61 -12.09
N THR A 90 5.79 -17.55 -13.42
CA THR A 90 7.04 -18.05 -14.03
C THR A 90 8.23 -17.16 -13.67
N HIS A 91 8.05 -15.87 -13.65
CA HIS A 91 9.09 -14.85 -13.38
C HIS A 91 8.75 -13.98 -12.18
N ASP A 92 7.96 -14.47 -11.24
CA ASP A 92 7.44 -13.72 -10.08
C ASP A 92 8.54 -13.02 -9.28
N ALA A 93 9.67 -13.67 -9.02
CA ALA A 93 10.79 -13.11 -8.28
C ALA A 93 11.36 -11.82 -8.90
N ILE A 94 11.33 -11.71 -10.25
CA ILE A 94 11.83 -10.52 -10.97
C ILE A 94 10.82 -9.37 -10.86
N PHE A 95 9.51 -9.68 -10.88
CA PHE A 95 8.42 -8.70 -10.88
C PHE A 95 7.81 -8.45 -9.50
N ALA A 96 8.25 -9.16 -8.46
CA ALA A 96 7.64 -9.11 -7.13
C ALA A 96 7.76 -7.76 -6.40
N SER A 97 8.77 -6.93 -6.72
CA SER A 97 8.97 -5.66 -6.05
C SER A 97 7.93 -4.61 -6.45
N ARG A 98 7.52 -3.81 -5.47
CA ARG A 98 6.58 -2.71 -5.69
C ARG A 98 7.29 -1.45 -6.20
N PRO A 99 6.64 -0.64 -7.05
CA PRO A 99 7.20 0.64 -7.47
C PRO A 99 7.28 1.61 -6.27
N PRO A 100 8.37 2.40 -6.15
CA PRO A 100 8.53 3.37 -5.07
C PRO A 100 7.67 4.62 -5.32
N LEU A 101 6.37 4.52 -5.05
CA LEU A 101 5.41 5.62 -5.18
C LEU A 101 5.29 6.43 -3.89
N ALA A 102 4.90 7.70 -4.01
CA ALA A 102 4.70 8.61 -2.88
C ALA A 102 3.69 8.06 -1.85
N ALA A 103 2.63 7.37 -2.31
CA ALA A 103 1.66 6.73 -1.45
C ALA A 103 2.35 5.73 -0.48
N GLY A 104 3.13 4.78 -0.98
CA GLY A 104 3.87 3.83 -0.14
C GLY A 104 4.86 4.50 0.81
N LYS A 105 5.51 5.58 0.37
CA LYS A 105 6.45 6.34 1.19
C LYS A 105 5.79 7.03 2.37
N TYR A 106 4.71 7.75 2.14
CA TYR A 106 4.15 8.66 3.13
C TYR A 106 2.99 8.08 3.93
N THR A 107 2.26 7.10 3.40
CA THR A 107 1.09 6.52 4.08
C THR A 107 1.30 5.11 4.62
N SER A 108 2.45 4.48 4.29
CA SER A 108 2.76 3.10 4.66
C SER A 108 4.12 3.00 5.37
N PHE A 109 4.39 3.96 6.26
CA PHE A 109 5.58 3.97 7.14
C PHE A 109 6.87 3.71 6.37
N ASN A 110 7.13 4.51 5.31
CA ASN A 110 8.28 4.35 4.42
C ASN A 110 8.42 2.93 3.85
N TYR A 111 7.35 2.44 3.23
CA TYR A 111 7.26 1.09 2.63
C TYR A 111 7.42 -0.05 3.65
N SER A 112 7.02 0.17 4.91
CA SER A 112 7.13 -0.85 5.97
C SER A 112 5.89 -1.72 6.11
N ASP A 113 4.84 -1.51 5.33
CA ASP A 113 3.71 -2.42 5.24
C ASP A 113 3.97 -3.55 4.22
N MET A 114 3.19 -4.62 4.27
CA MET A 114 3.36 -5.78 3.38
C MET A 114 2.90 -5.49 1.94
N LEU A 115 2.07 -4.45 1.72
CA LEU A 115 1.57 -4.10 0.39
C LEU A 115 2.63 -3.35 -0.43
N TRP A 116 3.35 -2.41 0.19
CA TRP A 116 4.32 -1.54 -0.47
C TRP A 116 5.78 -1.94 -0.25
N ALA A 117 6.05 -2.85 0.69
CA ALA A 117 7.41 -3.32 0.96
C ALA A 117 8.03 -3.94 -0.29
N PRO A 118 9.27 -3.57 -0.64
CA PRO A 118 10.02 -4.25 -1.69
C PRO A 118 10.19 -5.74 -1.36
N TYR A 119 10.16 -6.58 -2.39
CA TYR A 119 10.44 -8.01 -2.20
C TYR A 119 11.87 -8.22 -1.66
N GLY A 120 11.97 -8.83 -0.50
CA GLY A 120 13.26 -9.02 0.18
C GLY A 120 13.12 -9.74 1.53
N ALA A 121 14.18 -9.68 2.34
CA ALA A 121 14.22 -10.36 3.65
C ALA A 121 13.08 -9.89 4.57
N TYR A 122 12.86 -8.58 4.65
CA TYR A 122 11.77 -8.01 5.45
C TYR A 122 10.39 -8.50 4.98
N TRP A 123 10.09 -8.41 3.68
CA TRP A 123 8.80 -8.85 3.15
C TRP A 123 8.53 -10.34 3.43
N ARG A 124 9.55 -11.20 3.25
CA ARG A 124 9.41 -12.64 3.55
C ARG A 124 9.14 -12.89 5.03
N GLN A 125 9.84 -12.18 5.92
CA GLN A 125 9.61 -12.28 7.36
C GLN A 125 8.23 -11.76 7.74
N ALA A 126 7.80 -10.60 7.25
CA ALA A 126 6.47 -10.04 7.47
C ALA A 126 5.38 -11.03 7.04
N ARG A 127 5.52 -11.62 5.83
CA ARG A 127 4.59 -12.66 5.37
C ARG A 127 4.57 -13.89 6.28
N LYS A 128 5.75 -14.34 6.77
CA LYS A 128 5.81 -15.44 7.73
C LYS A 128 5.03 -15.11 8.99
N ILE A 129 5.26 -13.94 9.60
CA ILE A 129 4.54 -13.49 10.81
C ILE A 129 3.03 -13.50 10.58
N TYR A 130 2.55 -12.99 9.44
CA TYR A 130 1.12 -13.03 9.12
C TYR A 130 0.57 -14.45 9.09
N LEU A 131 1.28 -15.39 8.47
CA LEU A 131 0.80 -16.76 8.28
C LEU A 131 0.88 -17.60 9.56
N THR A 132 1.89 -17.37 10.42
CA THR A 132 2.11 -18.20 11.61
C THR A 132 1.46 -17.64 12.86
N GLU A 133 1.49 -16.31 13.04
CA GLU A 133 1.09 -15.69 14.30
C GLU A 133 -0.29 -15.03 14.23
N ILE A 134 -0.65 -14.45 13.07
CA ILE A 134 -1.87 -13.64 12.94
C ILE A 134 -3.01 -14.43 12.31
N PHE A 135 -2.76 -15.10 11.19
CA PHE A 135 -3.75 -15.86 10.42
C PHE A 135 -3.55 -17.37 10.48
N SER A 136 -2.83 -17.89 11.48
CA SER A 136 -2.77 -19.34 11.69
C SER A 136 -4.16 -19.89 12.04
N PRO A 137 -4.50 -21.14 11.64
CA PRO A 137 -5.79 -21.75 11.96
C PRO A 137 -6.09 -21.67 13.47
N LYS A 138 -5.14 -22.04 14.31
CA LYS A 138 -5.27 -21.97 15.78
C LYS A 138 -5.64 -20.57 16.26
N ARG A 139 -5.01 -19.52 15.69
CA ARG A 139 -5.30 -18.14 16.08
C ARG A 139 -6.68 -17.70 15.60
N LEU A 140 -7.04 -18.04 14.36
CA LEU A 140 -8.36 -17.74 13.81
C LEU A 140 -9.49 -18.42 14.60
N ASP A 141 -9.29 -19.68 15.01
CA ASP A 141 -10.25 -20.41 15.86
C ASP A 141 -10.40 -19.73 17.21
N SER A 142 -9.30 -19.32 17.85
CA SER A 142 -9.35 -18.61 19.15
C SER A 142 -10.09 -17.27 19.10
N LEU A 143 -10.22 -16.67 17.93
CA LEU A 143 -10.90 -15.38 17.70
C LEU A 143 -12.27 -15.56 17.01
N GLU A 144 -12.80 -16.80 16.95
CA GLU A 144 -14.10 -17.08 16.34
C GLU A 144 -15.24 -16.34 17.03
N TYR A 145 -15.19 -16.24 18.36
CA TYR A 145 -16.23 -15.57 19.14
C TYR A 145 -16.44 -14.12 18.69
N ILE A 146 -15.37 -13.39 18.28
CA ILE A 146 -15.48 -12.01 17.75
C ILE A 146 -16.32 -12.01 16.47
N ARG A 147 -16.03 -12.93 15.56
CA ARG A 147 -16.75 -13.02 14.28
C ARG A 147 -18.23 -13.33 14.48
N VAL A 148 -18.53 -14.23 15.43
CA VAL A 148 -19.92 -14.60 15.77
C VAL A 148 -20.66 -13.43 16.41
N GLU A 149 -20.06 -12.71 17.35
CA GLU A 149 -20.65 -11.54 18.01
C GLU A 149 -20.93 -10.40 17.02
N GLU A 150 -19.95 -10.05 16.19
CA GLU A 150 -20.13 -8.99 15.17
C GLU A 150 -21.14 -9.42 14.11
N GLY A 151 -21.19 -10.71 13.73
CA GLY A 151 -22.21 -11.25 12.84
C GLY A 151 -23.62 -11.12 13.42
N ARG A 152 -23.79 -11.42 14.70
CA ARG A 152 -25.07 -11.21 15.41
C ARG A 152 -25.45 -9.73 15.46
N THR A 153 -24.46 -8.85 15.69
CA THR A 153 -24.68 -7.40 15.69
C THR A 153 -25.11 -6.91 14.31
N LEU A 154 -24.51 -7.41 13.24
CA LEU A 154 -24.94 -7.10 11.87
C LEU A 154 -26.38 -7.54 11.64
N ILE A 155 -26.73 -8.79 11.98
CA ILE A 155 -28.09 -9.30 11.82
C ILE A 155 -29.09 -8.45 12.62
N SER A 156 -28.78 -8.09 13.87
CA SER A 156 -29.64 -7.23 14.70
C SER A 156 -29.92 -5.87 14.05
N ARG A 157 -28.93 -5.30 13.36
CA ARG A 157 -29.10 -4.03 12.63
C ARG A 157 -29.92 -4.17 11.36
N LEU A 158 -29.86 -5.32 10.70
CA LEU A 158 -30.61 -5.58 9.47
C LEU A 158 -32.07 -6.00 9.73
N PHE A 159 -32.31 -6.67 10.85
CA PHE A 159 -33.62 -7.24 11.20
C PHE A 159 -34.78 -6.22 11.16
N PRO A 160 -34.65 -4.97 11.67
CA PRO A 160 -35.69 -3.97 11.58
C PRO A 160 -36.09 -3.56 10.15
N HIS A 161 -35.22 -3.87 9.19
CA HIS A 161 -35.46 -3.61 7.76
C HIS A 161 -36.02 -4.82 7.00
N SER A 162 -36.43 -5.89 7.71
CA SER A 162 -36.99 -7.10 7.10
C SER A 162 -38.18 -6.77 6.19
N GLY A 163 -38.20 -7.34 4.99
CA GLY A 163 -39.20 -7.07 3.98
C GLY A 163 -39.00 -5.76 3.18
N LYS A 164 -37.94 -5.01 3.43
CA LYS A 164 -37.61 -3.80 2.68
C LYS A 164 -36.27 -3.95 1.95
N PRO A 165 -36.06 -3.32 0.78
CA PRO A 165 -34.76 -3.32 0.13
C PRO A 165 -33.75 -2.54 0.99
N ILE A 166 -32.56 -3.11 1.18
CA ILE A 166 -31.45 -2.50 1.90
C ILE A 166 -30.21 -2.45 1.03
N LEU A 167 -29.35 -1.48 1.28
CA LEU A 167 -28.07 -1.33 0.59
C LEU A 167 -26.97 -1.96 1.46
N LEU A 168 -26.59 -3.20 1.17
CA LEU A 168 -25.60 -3.95 1.97
C LEU A 168 -24.26 -3.24 2.09
N LYS A 169 -23.85 -2.49 1.07
CA LYS A 169 -22.60 -1.74 1.10
C LYS A 169 -22.51 -0.67 2.21
N ASP A 170 -23.63 -0.30 2.83
CA ASP A 170 -23.62 0.64 3.97
C ASP A 170 -23.39 -0.07 5.30
N HIS A 171 -23.62 -1.40 5.34
CA HIS A 171 -23.53 -2.22 6.55
C HIS A 171 -22.27 -3.08 6.62
N LEU A 172 -21.87 -3.69 5.49
CA LEU A 172 -20.74 -4.64 5.44
C LEU A 172 -19.38 -4.02 5.79
N PRO A 173 -19.03 -2.80 5.34
CA PRO A 173 -17.74 -2.22 5.68
C PRO A 173 -17.55 -2.01 7.19
N ARG A 174 -18.60 -1.54 7.88
CA ARG A 174 -18.57 -1.37 9.33
C ARG A 174 -18.40 -2.70 10.06
N PHE A 175 -19.14 -3.74 9.63
CA PHE A 175 -19.01 -5.09 10.18
C PHE A 175 -17.58 -5.61 10.02
N THR A 176 -17.03 -5.53 8.81
CA THR A 176 -15.68 -6.03 8.52
C THR A 176 -14.61 -5.24 9.28
N LEU A 177 -14.75 -3.91 9.32
CA LEU A 177 -13.80 -3.05 10.03
C LEU A 177 -13.81 -3.34 11.54
N ARG A 178 -15.00 -3.44 12.18
CA ARG A 178 -15.10 -3.80 13.60
C ARG A 178 -14.50 -5.18 13.88
N THR A 179 -14.86 -6.18 13.08
CA THR A 179 -14.35 -7.53 13.26
C THR A 179 -12.83 -7.56 13.24
N ILE A 180 -12.22 -6.97 12.21
CA ILE A 180 -10.75 -6.99 12.08
C ILE A 180 -10.08 -6.11 13.13
N SER A 181 -10.63 -4.94 13.43
CA SER A 181 -10.05 -4.06 14.46
C SER A 181 -10.08 -4.71 15.85
N ARG A 182 -11.17 -5.41 16.21
CA ARG A 182 -11.24 -6.19 17.46
C ARG A 182 -10.23 -7.33 17.49
N MET A 183 -10.07 -8.06 16.39
CA MET A 183 -9.08 -9.14 16.27
C MET A 183 -7.64 -8.63 16.30
N ALA A 184 -7.39 -7.44 15.77
CA ALA A 184 -6.06 -6.87 15.64
C ALA A 184 -5.61 -6.07 16.88
N MET A 185 -6.50 -5.24 17.45
CA MET A 185 -6.15 -4.21 18.42
C MET A 185 -6.98 -4.26 19.70
N SER A 186 -7.84 -5.27 19.88
CA SER A 186 -8.81 -5.41 20.97
C SER A 186 -10.09 -4.55 20.83
N ASP A 187 -11.10 -4.86 21.69
CA ASP A 187 -12.42 -4.20 21.67
C ASP A 187 -12.37 -2.73 22.12
N LYS A 188 -11.37 -2.37 22.91
CA LYS A 188 -11.21 -1.03 23.50
C LYS A 188 -11.22 0.09 22.45
N TYR A 189 -10.68 -0.16 21.25
CA TYR A 189 -10.58 0.84 20.15
C TYR A 189 -11.74 0.75 19.15
N CYS A 190 -12.73 -0.10 19.43
CA CYS A 190 -13.85 -0.38 18.53
C CYS A 190 -15.19 0.06 19.09
N SER A 191 -15.23 0.61 20.32
CA SER A 191 -16.48 1.03 20.94
C SER A 191 -17.02 2.31 20.30
N ASP A 192 -18.34 2.32 20.04
CA ASP A 192 -19.06 3.50 19.55
C ASP A 192 -19.26 4.56 20.65
N GLN A 193 -18.91 4.24 21.89
CA GLN A 193 -19.04 5.11 23.06
C GLN A 193 -17.66 5.58 23.52
N SER A 194 -17.10 6.53 22.81
CA SER A 194 -15.97 7.30 23.35
C SER A 194 -16.54 8.35 24.34
N ASN A 195 -16.58 8.00 25.63
CA ASN A 195 -16.93 8.91 26.72
C ASN A 195 -15.89 10.01 26.96
N SER A 196 -14.95 10.21 26.06
CA SER A 196 -13.98 11.30 26.10
C SER A 196 -13.83 11.97 24.75
N ASP A 197 -14.07 13.26 24.68
CA ASP A 197 -13.87 14.17 23.55
C ASP A 197 -12.42 14.17 22.98
N THR A 198 -11.52 13.38 23.54
CA THR A 198 -10.09 13.35 23.26
C THR A 198 -9.57 12.01 22.74
N SER A 199 -10.44 11.04 22.46
CA SER A 199 -9.99 9.74 21.98
C SER A 199 -9.36 9.82 20.60
N ILE A 200 -8.04 9.66 20.52
CA ILE A 200 -7.27 9.62 19.28
C ILE A 200 -7.60 8.36 18.45
N ALA A 201 -7.95 7.27 19.13
CA ALA A 201 -8.20 5.97 18.51
C ALA A 201 -9.69 5.63 18.57
N THR A 202 -10.44 6.02 17.56
CA THR A 202 -11.84 5.65 17.36
C THR A 202 -12.03 4.92 16.04
N LEU A 203 -13.06 4.09 15.96
CA LEU A 203 -13.40 3.34 14.75
C LEU A 203 -13.73 4.27 13.57
N GLU A 204 -14.45 5.37 13.82
CA GLU A 204 -14.80 6.35 12.78
C GLU A 204 -13.56 7.04 12.22
N ARG A 205 -12.61 7.40 13.09
CA ARG A 205 -11.36 8.00 12.65
C ARG A 205 -10.54 7.02 11.82
N LEU A 206 -10.45 5.76 12.26
CA LEU A 206 -9.77 4.71 11.49
C LEU A 206 -10.44 4.51 10.13
N GLN A 207 -11.78 4.45 10.09
CA GLN A 207 -12.53 4.30 8.86
C GLN A 207 -12.25 5.46 7.88
N TRP A 208 -12.30 6.70 8.36
CA TRP A 208 -11.97 7.86 7.54
C TRP A 208 -10.53 7.81 7.00
N MET A 209 -9.58 7.44 7.83
CA MET A 209 -8.18 7.31 7.40
C MET A 209 -8.00 6.24 6.33
N LEU A 210 -8.69 5.11 6.44
CA LEU A 210 -8.64 4.02 5.46
C LEU A 210 -9.32 4.40 4.15
N ASP A 211 -10.45 5.11 4.21
CA ASP A 211 -11.14 5.63 3.01
C ASP A 211 -10.24 6.62 2.25
N GLU A 212 -9.60 7.56 2.96
CA GLU A 212 -8.65 8.50 2.38
C GLU A 212 -7.40 7.80 1.82
N TRP A 213 -6.92 6.75 2.50
CA TRP A 213 -5.80 5.94 2.04
C TRP A 213 -6.10 5.22 0.72
N LEU A 214 -7.30 4.66 0.55
CA LEU A 214 -7.73 4.05 -0.71
C LEU A 214 -7.76 5.06 -1.85
N VAL A 215 -8.29 6.25 -1.62
CA VAL A 215 -8.31 7.33 -2.61
C VAL A 215 -6.88 7.69 -3.01
N LEU A 216 -6.02 7.98 -2.03
CA LEU A 216 -4.64 8.41 -2.29
C LEU A 216 -3.74 7.30 -2.85
N GLY A 217 -4.04 6.05 -2.55
CA GLY A 217 -3.36 4.88 -3.14
C GLY A 217 -3.69 4.65 -4.62
N GLY A 218 -4.89 5.10 -5.05
CA GLY A 218 -5.37 4.96 -6.43
C GLY A 218 -5.10 6.16 -7.33
N VAL A 219 -4.69 7.32 -6.80
CA VAL A 219 -4.45 8.51 -7.61
C VAL A 219 -3.14 8.40 -8.40
N MET A 220 -3.15 8.95 -9.60
CA MET A 220 -1.94 9.10 -10.40
C MET A 220 -1.22 10.40 -10.01
N ASN A 221 -0.29 10.32 -9.06
CA ASN A 221 0.53 11.44 -8.66
C ASN A 221 1.59 11.73 -9.73
N LEU A 222 1.54 12.88 -10.36
CA LEU A 222 2.46 13.25 -11.45
C LEU A 222 3.93 13.24 -11.04
N GLY A 223 4.23 13.58 -9.79
CA GLY A 223 5.59 13.56 -9.26
C GLY A 223 6.24 12.17 -9.23
N ASP A 224 5.43 11.10 -9.18
CA ASP A 224 5.93 9.72 -9.23
C ASP A 224 6.41 9.31 -10.64
N TRP A 225 5.84 9.91 -11.66
CA TRP A 225 6.07 9.56 -13.07
C TRP A 225 6.97 10.55 -13.79
N ILE A 226 6.88 11.83 -13.44
CA ILE A 226 7.66 12.92 -14.02
C ILE A 226 8.50 13.57 -12.92
N PRO A 227 9.79 13.19 -12.76
CA PRO A 227 10.63 13.65 -11.65
C PRO A 227 10.72 15.18 -11.52
N LEU A 228 10.62 15.91 -12.64
CA LEU A 228 10.62 17.37 -12.65
C LEU A 228 9.47 17.96 -11.78
N PHE A 229 8.33 17.28 -11.68
CA PHE A 229 7.16 17.74 -10.93
C PHE A 229 7.13 17.23 -9.49
N SER A 230 8.07 16.36 -9.07
CA SER A 230 8.10 15.80 -7.72
C SER A 230 8.28 16.85 -6.61
N TRP A 231 8.90 17.99 -6.95
CA TRP A 231 9.21 19.07 -6.01
C TRP A 231 8.00 20.00 -5.74
N PHE A 232 7.07 20.09 -6.66
CA PHE A 232 6.03 21.15 -6.64
C PHE A 232 4.69 20.68 -6.07
N ASP A 233 4.48 19.37 -5.88
CA ASP A 233 3.18 18.79 -5.46
C ASP A 233 1.97 19.47 -6.14
N LEU A 234 2.02 19.58 -7.46
CA LEU A 234 1.05 20.33 -8.29
C LEU A 234 -0.41 19.92 -8.04
N GLN A 235 -0.63 18.66 -7.65
CA GLN A 235 -1.94 18.09 -7.40
C GLN A 235 -2.32 18.13 -5.91
N GLY A 236 -1.43 18.50 -5.00
CA GLY A 236 -1.63 18.51 -3.55
C GLY A 236 -1.73 17.12 -2.91
N TYR A 237 -1.49 16.04 -3.68
CA TYR A 237 -1.60 14.68 -3.17
C TYR A 237 -0.52 14.34 -2.15
N VAL A 238 0.72 14.78 -2.35
CA VAL A 238 1.83 14.50 -1.41
C VAL A 238 1.58 15.15 -0.06
N ARG A 239 1.03 16.38 -0.04
CA ARG A 239 0.64 17.06 1.21
C ARG A 239 -0.45 16.27 1.94
N ARG A 240 -1.49 15.80 1.24
CA ARG A 240 -2.54 14.95 1.82
C ARG A 240 -1.98 13.63 2.34
N MET A 241 -1.12 12.95 1.57
CA MET A 241 -0.45 11.71 1.98
C MET A 241 0.38 11.89 3.26
N LYS A 242 1.14 12.98 3.37
CA LYS A 242 1.91 13.31 4.59
C LYS A 242 1.01 13.56 5.80
N ALA A 243 -0.08 14.30 5.62
CA ALA A 243 -1.05 14.54 6.68
C ALA A 243 -1.72 13.24 7.14
N LEU A 244 -2.12 12.37 6.20
CA LEU A 244 -2.69 11.07 6.48
C LEU A 244 -1.69 10.16 7.20
N GLY A 245 -0.44 10.09 6.74
CA GLY A 245 0.63 9.31 7.39
C GLY A 245 0.88 9.75 8.84
N LYS A 246 0.82 11.06 9.12
CA LYS A 246 0.89 11.58 10.49
C LYS A 246 -0.29 11.09 11.36
N ASN A 247 -1.51 11.07 10.80
CA ASN A 247 -2.68 10.56 11.51
C ASN A 247 -2.55 9.06 11.81
N PHE A 248 -2.11 8.23 10.85
CA PHE A 248 -1.83 6.82 11.09
C PHE A 248 -0.75 6.60 12.14
N THR A 249 0.35 7.37 12.09
CA THR A 249 1.42 7.27 13.10
C THR A 249 0.87 7.59 14.50
N GLN A 250 0.09 8.65 14.66
CA GLN A 250 -0.51 9.00 15.94
C GLN A 250 -1.46 7.92 16.45
N PHE A 251 -2.30 7.36 15.58
CA PHE A 251 -3.26 6.32 15.91
C PHE A 251 -2.56 5.03 16.36
N TYR A 252 -1.69 4.46 15.53
CA TYR A 252 -1.04 3.19 15.84
C TYR A 252 -0.03 3.31 16.99
N LYS A 253 0.65 4.44 17.10
CA LYS A 253 1.54 4.68 18.24
C LYS A 253 0.75 4.70 19.55
N TYR A 254 -0.39 5.37 19.61
CA TYR A 254 -1.26 5.35 20.78
C TYR A 254 -1.68 3.92 21.16
N VAL A 255 -2.07 3.10 20.18
CA VAL A 255 -2.44 1.69 20.41
C VAL A 255 -1.25 0.89 20.94
N ILE A 256 -0.07 1.03 20.34
CA ILE A 256 1.15 0.31 20.76
C ILE A 256 1.56 0.72 22.18
N ASP A 257 1.57 2.01 22.49
CA ASP A 257 1.97 2.54 23.81
C ASP A 257 1.02 2.05 24.91
N ASP A 258 -0.28 1.99 24.64
CA ASP A 258 -1.29 1.47 25.58
C ASP A 258 -1.15 -0.04 25.83
N HIS A 259 -0.87 -0.85 24.79
CA HIS A 259 -0.58 -2.29 24.96
C HIS A 259 0.72 -2.52 25.71
N ASN A 260 1.75 -1.74 25.45
CA ASN A 260 3.00 -1.79 26.21
C ASN A 260 2.79 -1.49 27.69
N ALA A 261 2.00 -0.47 28.02
CA ALA A 261 1.68 -0.14 29.40
C ALA A 261 0.93 -1.30 30.09
N THR A 262 0.00 -1.94 29.39
CA THR A 262 -0.73 -3.12 29.89
C THR A 262 0.19 -4.32 30.10
N LYS A 263 1.12 -4.57 29.15
CA LYS A 263 2.12 -5.64 29.24
C LYS A 263 3.02 -5.47 30.45
N MET A 264 3.49 -4.24 30.74
CA MET A 264 4.35 -3.92 31.89
C MET A 264 3.65 -4.10 33.23
N GLN A 265 2.32 -3.96 33.28
CA GLN A 265 1.52 -4.14 34.52
C GLN A 265 1.15 -5.60 34.76
N THR A 266 1.35 -6.49 33.80
CA THR A 266 1.02 -7.91 33.95
C THR A 266 2.14 -8.63 34.71
N THR A 267 1.84 -9.10 35.92
CA THR A 267 2.74 -9.96 36.73
C THR A 267 2.53 -11.42 36.30
N GLY A 268 3.51 -12.02 35.60
CA GLY A 268 3.50 -13.40 35.15
C GLY A 268 3.76 -13.54 33.65
N ASP A 269 3.58 -14.77 33.12
CA ASP A 269 3.77 -15.03 31.68
C ASP A 269 2.75 -14.26 30.85
N PHE A 270 3.25 -13.37 30.01
CA PHE A 270 2.42 -12.59 29.10
C PHE A 270 1.88 -13.46 27.97
N VAL A 271 0.57 -13.64 27.93
CA VAL A 271 -0.12 -14.37 26.86
C VAL A 271 -0.74 -13.38 25.87
N PRO A 272 -0.27 -13.33 24.61
CA PRO A 272 -0.81 -12.43 23.59
C PRO A 272 -2.30 -12.68 23.32
N LYS A 273 -3.15 -11.68 23.50
CA LYS A 273 -4.61 -11.74 23.29
C LYS A 273 -5.01 -11.34 21.88
N ASP A 274 -4.32 -10.38 21.29
CA ASP A 274 -4.57 -9.86 19.96
C ASP A 274 -3.28 -9.79 19.11
N MET A 275 -3.37 -9.18 17.93
CA MET A 275 -2.23 -9.07 17.02
C MET A 275 -1.16 -8.11 17.56
N VAL A 276 -1.54 -7.01 18.19
CA VAL A 276 -0.58 -6.03 18.72
C VAL A 276 0.25 -6.68 19.83
N ASP A 277 -0.39 -7.43 20.72
CA ASP A 277 0.29 -8.21 21.74
C ASP A 277 1.27 -9.22 21.14
N ALA A 278 0.86 -9.93 20.07
CA ALA A 278 1.73 -10.88 19.39
C ALA A 278 2.94 -10.19 18.74
N LEU A 279 2.74 -9.03 18.10
CA LEU A 279 3.84 -8.25 17.51
C LEU A 279 4.79 -7.70 18.57
N LEU A 280 4.28 -7.26 19.73
CA LEU A 280 5.10 -6.81 20.88
C LEU A 280 5.89 -7.96 21.50
N HIS A 281 5.33 -9.15 21.56
CA HIS A 281 6.06 -10.33 22.01
C HIS A 281 7.17 -10.72 21.04
N LEU A 282 6.89 -10.69 19.73
CA LEU A 282 7.87 -10.97 18.69
C LEU A 282 8.97 -9.90 18.59
N SER A 283 8.68 -8.63 18.91
CA SER A 283 9.69 -7.57 18.84
C SER A 283 10.84 -7.77 19.82
N ASP A 284 10.60 -8.54 20.89
CA ASP A 284 11.60 -8.87 21.90
C ASP A 284 12.40 -10.14 21.55
N ASP A 285 12.04 -10.86 20.47
CA ASP A 285 12.75 -12.07 20.06
C ASP A 285 14.07 -11.72 19.33
N PRO A 286 15.24 -12.04 19.92
CA PRO A 286 16.55 -11.77 19.31
C PRO A 286 16.82 -12.61 18.06
N ASN A 287 16.07 -13.69 17.84
CA ASN A 287 16.25 -14.59 16.71
C ASN A 287 15.53 -14.16 15.44
N LEU A 288 14.83 -13.03 15.45
CA LEU A 288 14.24 -12.48 14.25
C LEU A 288 15.31 -12.07 13.23
N ASN A 289 15.21 -12.56 11.99
CA ASN A 289 16.14 -12.22 10.91
C ASN A 289 16.17 -10.70 10.62
N VAL A 290 15.05 -10.01 10.86
CA VAL A 290 14.92 -8.56 10.68
C VAL A 290 14.14 -8.00 11.87
N GLN A 291 14.76 -7.12 12.62
CA GLN A 291 14.16 -6.50 13.80
C GLN A 291 12.84 -5.79 13.49
N LEU A 292 11.84 -5.96 14.35
CA LEU A 292 10.56 -5.24 14.28
C LEU A 292 10.69 -3.87 14.93
N THR A 293 11.03 -2.86 14.12
CA THR A 293 11.00 -1.46 14.57
C THR A 293 9.55 -0.97 14.73
N SER A 294 9.36 0.14 15.43
CA SER A 294 8.03 0.77 15.59
C SER A 294 7.33 1.00 14.24
N ASP A 295 8.04 1.51 13.23
CA ASP A 295 7.48 1.71 11.89
C ASP A 295 7.03 0.38 11.24
N ARG A 296 7.80 -0.69 11.43
CA ARG A 296 7.44 -2.02 10.90
C ARG A 296 6.24 -2.61 11.62
N MET A 297 6.15 -2.46 12.94
CA MET A 297 4.97 -2.88 13.70
C MET A 297 3.72 -2.11 13.23
N MET A 298 3.81 -0.78 13.12
CA MET A 298 2.72 0.04 12.59
C MET A 298 2.33 -0.36 11.16
N GLY A 299 3.31 -0.67 10.31
CA GLY A 299 3.09 -1.16 8.94
C GLY A 299 2.35 -2.49 8.90
N LEU A 300 2.67 -3.43 9.80
CA LEU A 300 1.95 -4.69 9.93
C LEU A 300 0.52 -4.48 10.42
N MET A 301 0.31 -3.65 11.44
CA MET A 301 -1.04 -3.30 11.92
C MET A 301 -1.89 -2.64 10.84
N HIS A 302 -1.28 -1.78 10.02
CA HIS A 302 -1.95 -1.06 8.94
C HIS A 302 -2.57 -2.00 7.91
N VAL A 303 -1.83 -2.99 7.42
CA VAL A 303 -2.33 -3.96 6.43
C VAL A 303 -3.53 -4.75 6.95
N SER A 304 -3.52 -5.14 8.23
CA SER A 304 -4.66 -5.84 8.83
C SER A 304 -5.94 -5.00 8.79
N SER A 305 -5.81 -3.70 9.05
CA SER A 305 -6.93 -2.76 8.94
C SER A 305 -7.41 -2.55 7.51
N VAL A 306 -6.48 -2.56 6.53
CA VAL A 306 -6.78 -2.38 5.10
C VAL A 306 -7.58 -3.54 4.51
N ILE A 307 -7.35 -4.78 4.93
CA ILE A 307 -8.12 -5.95 4.47
C ILE A 307 -9.62 -5.75 4.70
N SER A 308 -10.01 -5.02 5.74
CA SER A 308 -11.42 -4.73 6.03
C SER A 308 -12.10 -3.84 4.98
N VAL A 309 -11.35 -2.96 4.35
CA VAL A 309 -11.90 -1.97 3.41
C VAL A 309 -12.05 -2.53 2.01
N THR A 310 -11.30 -3.59 1.66
CA THR A 310 -11.44 -4.26 0.36
C THR A 310 -12.82 -4.88 0.16
N SER A 311 -13.56 -5.18 1.23
CA SER A 311 -14.96 -5.61 1.14
C SER A 311 -15.88 -4.56 0.49
N ARG A 312 -15.52 -3.26 0.52
CA ARG A 312 -16.24 -2.18 -0.19
C ARG A 312 -16.08 -2.22 -1.71
N ILE A 313 -14.96 -2.76 -2.19
CA ILE A 313 -14.65 -2.78 -3.63
C ILE A 313 -15.44 -3.90 -4.34
N PHE A 314 -15.81 -4.94 -3.60
CA PHE A 314 -16.52 -6.12 -4.13
C PHE A 314 -18.02 -6.14 -3.81
N SER A 315 -18.54 -5.13 -3.14
CA SER A 315 -19.98 -4.92 -2.89
C SER A 315 -20.55 -3.80 -3.76
#